data_55312a02a5ff630a7edbe23ac7c5b834
#
_entry.id   55312a02a5ff630a7edbe23ac7c5b834
#
_cell.length_a   1.000
_cell.length_b   1.000
_cell.length_c   1.000
_cell.angle_alpha   90.00
_cell.angle_beta   90.00
_cell.angle_gamma   90.00
#
_symmetry.space_group_name_H-M   'P 1'
#
loop_
_entity.id
_entity.type
_entity.pdbx_description
1 polymer ?
#
loop_
_entity_poly.entity_id
_entity_poly.type
_entity_poly.pdbx_seq_one_letter_code
_entity_poly.pdbx_strand_id
1 'polypeptide(L)'
;DSDLIGTHWRYQSARNLTDWMAGEGAAVTNPGLDLADFIGLSFTTGPDGKIYQLPDQQFANLYWFRYDWFNDEQNKADFKAKFGYDLGVPVNWSAYEDIAEFFTGRDLSRLGVEGDVFGNMDYGKKDPSLGWRYTDAWLSMAGAGDKGEPNGLPVDEWGIRVNENSQPVGSCVARGGATNGPAAVYAVTKAIDWLQKYSPPAAAGMTFSEAGPVPAQGNVAQQMFWYTAFTAASVEPGLPVMNEDGTPKWRMAPSPHGAYWSEGTKIGYQDAGAWTILNSTPVDRAQAAWLYAQFVTSKTVDVKKSHVGLTFIRESTIQDKSF
;
A
#
# COMPACT_ATOMS: atom_id res chain seq x y z
N ASP A 1 -1.07 -7.87 -10.90
CA ASP A 1 -0.40 -7.62 -9.62
C ASP A 1 0.47 -8.81 -9.26
N SER A 2 1.54 -8.57 -8.51
CA SER A 2 2.50 -9.62 -8.15
C SER A 2 1.95 -10.63 -7.15
N ASP A 3 0.90 -10.31 -6.42
CA ASP A 3 0.16 -11.24 -5.56
C ASP A 3 -0.39 -12.47 -6.30
N LEU A 4 -0.52 -12.38 -7.62
CA LEU A 4 -0.94 -13.48 -8.49
C LEU A 4 0.22 -14.36 -8.98
N ILE A 5 1.48 -14.03 -8.66
CA ILE A 5 2.66 -14.75 -9.21
C ILE A 5 2.62 -16.24 -8.90
N GLY A 6 2.27 -16.60 -7.67
CA GLY A 6 2.15 -18.01 -7.27
C GLY A 6 1.08 -18.78 -8.05
N THR A 7 -0.03 -18.13 -8.37
CA THR A 7 -1.11 -18.66 -9.20
C THR A 7 -0.64 -18.81 -10.64
N HIS A 8 -0.03 -17.78 -11.21
CA HIS A 8 0.50 -17.81 -12.57
C HIS A 8 1.57 -18.89 -12.75
N TRP A 9 2.46 -19.03 -11.78
CA TRP A 9 3.49 -20.07 -11.79
C TRP A 9 2.88 -21.47 -11.67
N ARG A 10 1.97 -21.69 -10.72
CA ARG A 10 1.35 -23.02 -10.47
C ARG A 10 0.59 -23.54 -11.67
N TYR A 11 -0.19 -22.68 -12.32
CA TYR A 11 -1.00 -23.05 -13.48
C TYR A 11 -0.27 -22.86 -14.81
N GLN A 12 0.98 -22.40 -14.77
CA GLN A 12 1.78 -22.09 -15.95
C GLN A 12 1.02 -21.23 -16.97
N SER A 13 0.26 -20.27 -16.45
CA SER A 13 -0.56 -19.39 -17.26
C SER A 13 0.23 -18.21 -17.83
N ALA A 14 1.29 -17.78 -17.13
CA ALA A 14 2.16 -16.69 -17.55
C ALA A 14 3.44 -17.22 -18.21
N ARG A 15 3.89 -16.52 -19.23
CA ARG A 15 5.14 -16.78 -19.93
C ARG A 15 6.32 -16.52 -19.00
N ASN A 16 7.27 -17.44 -18.98
CA ASN A 16 8.54 -17.27 -18.29
C ASN A 16 9.36 -16.22 -19.03
N LEU A 17 9.49 -15.03 -18.47
CA LEU A 17 10.20 -13.93 -19.12
C LEU A 17 11.71 -14.12 -19.15
N THR A 18 12.29 -14.87 -18.21
CA THR A 18 13.71 -15.22 -18.23
C THR A 18 14.04 -16.05 -19.49
N ASP A 19 13.26 -17.12 -19.75
CA ASP A 19 13.45 -17.96 -20.92
C ASP A 19 13.02 -17.21 -22.21
N TRP A 20 12.01 -16.37 -22.13
CA TRP A 20 11.56 -15.52 -23.22
C TRP A 20 12.67 -14.60 -23.73
N MET A 21 13.34 -13.87 -22.84
CA MET A 21 14.45 -12.98 -23.19
C MET A 21 15.64 -13.71 -23.78
N ALA A 22 15.85 -14.97 -23.41
CA ALA A 22 16.92 -15.80 -23.97
C ALA A 22 16.55 -16.50 -25.30
N GLY A 23 15.24 -16.56 -25.61
CA GLY A 23 14.69 -17.32 -26.74
C GLY A 23 13.89 -16.45 -27.72
N GLU A 24 12.58 -16.71 -27.82
CA GLU A 24 11.68 -16.08 -28.81
C GLU A 24 11.55 -14.56 -28.71
N GLY A 25 11.82 -14.01 -27.53
CA GLY A 25 11.81 -12.58 -27.26
C GLY A 25 13.16 -11.89 -27.42
N ALA A 26 14.24 -12.65 -27.64
CA ALA A 26 15.60 -12.09 -27.65
C ALA A 26 15.79 -10.95 -28.66
N ALA A 27 15.25 -11.09 -29.87
CA ALA A 27 15.39 -10.11 -30.94
C ALA A 27 14.65 -8.79 -30.64
N VAL A 28 13.68 -8.79 -29.72
CA VAL A 28 12.85 -7.64 -29.31
C VAL A 28 13.10 -7.21 -27.86
N THR A 29 14.08 -7.81 -27.20
CA THR A 29 14.51 -7.39 -25.86
C THR A 29 15.55 -6.29 -25.98
N ASN A 30 15.26 -5.15 -25.36
CA ASN A 30 16.18 -4.02 -25.34
C ASN A 30 17.43 -4.38 -24.52
N PRO A 31 18.64 -4.28 -25.09
CA PRO A 31 19.88 -4.50 -24.33
C PRO A 31 20.04 -3.59 -23.10
N GLY A 32 19.39 -2.43 -23.11
CA GLY A 32 19.37 -1.47 -22.01
C GLY A 32 18.20 -1.65 -21.05
N LEU A 33 17.52 -2.80 -21.03
CA LEU A 33 16.38 -3.05 -20.13
C LEU A 33 16.75 -2.92 -18.64
N ASP A 34 17.97 -3.28 -18.27
CA ASP A 34 18.53 -3.13 -16.93
C ASP A 34 17.59 -3.66 -15.83
N LEU A 35 17.51 -4.98 -15.74
CA LEU A 35 16.64 -5.64 -14.74
C LEU A 35 17.02 -5.33 -13.30
N ALA A 36 18.30 -5.04 -13.03
CA ALA A 36 18.78 -4.74 -11.69
C ALA A 36 18.29 -3.37 -11.16
N ASP A 37 17.88 -2.48 -12.04
CA ASP A 37 17.33 -1.17 -11.71
C ASP A 37 15.84 -1.20 -11.32
N PHE A 38 15.17 -2.35 -11.46
CA PHE A 38 13.77 -2.48 -11.06
C PHE A 38 13.64 -2.69 -9.54
N ILE A 39 12.85 -1.85 -8.91
CA ILE A 39 12.42 -2.02 -7.53
C ILE A 39 11.39 -3.16 -7.50
N GLY A 40 11.56 -4.08 -6.54
CA GLY A 40 10.57 -5.15 -6.34
C GLY A 40 10.57 -6.26 -7.41
N LEU A 41 11.66 -6.44 -8.16
CA LEU A 41 11.79 -7.55 -9.12
C LEU A 41 11.55 -8.91 -8.46
N SER A 42 11.87 -9.06 -7.18
CA SER A 42 11.61 -10.27 -6.39
C SER A 42 10.12 -10.60 -6.29
N PHE A 43 9.23 -9.60 -6.26
CA PHE A 43 7.78 -9.82 -6.25
C PHE A 43 7.25 -10.46 -7.55
N THR A 44 7.97 -10.32 -8.63
CA THR A 44 7.61 -10.85 -9.96
C THR A 44 8.39 -12.10 -10.35
N THR A 45 9.15 -12.64 -9.40
CA THR A 45 9.96 -13.84 -9.53
C THR A 45 9.22 -15.04 -8.94
N GLY A 46 9.11 -16.11 -9.71
CA GLY A 46 8.47 -17.36 -9.28
C GLY A 46 9.33 -18.16 -8.30
N PRO A 47 8.79 -19.21 -7.68
CA PRO A 47 9.52 -20.10 -6.76
C PRO A 47 10.74 -20.81 -7.39
N ASP A 48 10.78 -20.89 -8.72
CA ASP A 48 11.90 -21.42 -9.50
C ASP A 48 13.01 -20.40 -9.77
N GLY A 49 12.91 -19.20 -9.21
CA GLY A 49 13.88 -18.12 -9.39
C GLY A 49 13.80 -17.41 -10.74
N LYS A 50 12.77 -17.69 -11.55
CA LYS A 50 12.59 -17.07 -12.87
C LYS A 50 11.56 -15.95 -12.83
N ILE A 51 11.72 -14.95 -13.70
CA ILE A 51 10.85 -13.79 -13.81
C ILE A 51 9.63 -14.16 -14.67
N TYR A 52 8.42 -13.88 -14.17
CA TYR A 52 7.16 -14.13 -14.86
C TYR A 52 6.38 -12.88 -15.20
N GLN A 53 6.75 -11.75 -14.59
CA GLN A 53 6.12 -10.46 -14.82
C GLN A 53 7.21 -9.39 -14.88
N LEU A 54 6.97 -8.32 -15.65
CA LEU A 54 7.85 -7.15 -15.64
C LEU A 54 7.22 -6.07 -14.73
N PRO A 55 7.87 -5.67 -13.64
CA PRO A 55 7.34 -4.65 -12.75
C PRO A 55 7.06 -3.34 -13.47
N ASP A 56 5.97 -2.66 -13.12
CA ASP A 56 5.57 -1.36 -13.69
C ASP A 56 5.33 -0.29 -12.62
N GLN A 57 4.71 -0.66 -11.51
CA GLN A 57 4.44 0.24 -10.40
C GLN A 57 4.63 -0.51 -9.08
N GLN A 58 5.25 0.13 -8.12
CA GLN A 58 5.30 -0.39 -6.78
C GLN A 58 4.16 0.20 -5.95
N PHE A 59 3.38 -0.68 -5.33
CA PHE A 59 2.32 -0.28 -4.43
C PHE A 59 2.80 -0.46 -2.99
N ALA A 60 3.05 0.66 -2.31
CA ALA A 60 3.34 0.68 -0.89
C ALA A 60 2.17 1.32 -0.14
N ASN A 61 1.68 0.64 0.89
CA ASN A 61 0.73 1.21 1.81
C ASN A 61 1.48 2.06 2.83
N LEU A 62 1.15 3.34 2.90
CA LEU A 62 1.85 4.33 3.72
C LEU A 62 0.88 5.06 4.62
N TYR A 63 1.40 5.62 5.70
CA TYR A 63 0.67 6.53 6.55
C TYR A 63 0.70 7.94 5.96
N TRP A 64 -0.48 8.54 5.79
CA TRP A 64 -0.69 9.90 5.30
C TRP A 64 -1.35 10.75 6.37
N PHE A 65 -0.91 11.99 6.50
CA PHE A 65 -1.43 12.91 7.52
C PHE A 65 -1.41 14.36 7.06
N ARG A 66 -2.31 15.16 7.60
CA ARG A 66 -2.40 16.60 7.37
C ARG A 66 -1.29 17.32 8.15
N TYR A 67 -0.22 17.62 7.46
CA TYR A 67 0.96 18.26 8.04
C TYR A 67 0.64 19.64 8.62
N ASP A 68 -0.21 20.42 7.95
CA ASP A 68 -0.69 21.71 8.42
C ASP A 68 -1.44 21.61 9.76
N TRP A 69 -2.30 20.59 9.93
CA TRP A 69 -3.04 20.37 11.19
C TRP A 69 -2.15 19.88 12.32
N PHE A 70 -1.17 19.02 11.99
CA PHE A 70 -0.23 18.46 12.96
C PHE A 70 0.79 19.49 13.45
N ASN A 71 1.09 20.50 12.64
CA ASN A 71 2.02 21.58 13.03
C ASN A 71 1.33 22.83 13.59
N ASP A 72 0.02 22.85 13.65
CA ASP A 72 -0.70 23.93 14.28
C ASP A 72 -0.49 23.92 15.80
N GLU A 73 -0.08 25.06 16.37
CA GLU A 73 0.31 25.17 17.77
C GLU A 73 -0.83 24.90 18.74
N GLN A 74 -2.07 25.27 18.37
CA GLN A 74 -3.24 25.00 19.21
C GLN A 74 -3.56 23.50 19.20
N ASN A 75 -3.49 22.83 18.03
CA ASN A 75 -3.70 21.40 17.95
C ASN A 75 -2.65 20.64 18.77
N LYS A 76 -1.38 21.03 18.70
CA LYS A 76 -0.31 20.43 19.51
C LYS A 76 -0.57 20.58 21.01
N ALA A 77 -0.93 21.78 21.45
CA ALA A 77 -1.20 22.05 22.86
C ALA A 77 -2.39 21.24 23.39
N ASP A 78 -3.49 21.23 22.64
CA ASP A 78 -4.73 20.54 23.03
C ASP A 78 -4.55 19.00 23.00
N PHE A 79 -3.84 18.48 22.00
CA PHE A 79 -3.52 17.06 21.93
C PHE A 79 -2.69 16.61 23.12
N LYS A 80 -1.62 17.36 23.42
CA LYS A 80 -0.76 17.09 24.59
C LYS A 80 -1.53 17.16 25.90
N ALA A 81 -2.42 18.12 26.03
CA ALA A 81 -3.28 18.25 27.22
C ALA A 81 -4.23 17.05 27.38
N LYS A 82 -4.73 16.50 26.26
CA LYS A 82 -5.67 15.39 26.28
C LYS A 82 -4.98 14.03 26.47
N PHE A 83 -3.88 13.77 25.77
CA PHE A 83 -3.25 12.45 25.71
C PHE A 83 -1.92 12.34 26.47
N GLY A 84 -1.33 13.46 26.90
CA GLY A 84 -0.10 13.49 27.70
C GLY A 84 1.20 13.36 26.93
N TYR A 85 1.17 13.33 25.59
CA TYR A 85 2.33 13.29 24.72
C TYR A 85 2.14 14.21 23.50
N ASP A 86 3.23 14.44 22.74
CA ASP A 86 3.20 15.41 21.64
C ASP A 86 2.50 14.83 20.39
N LEU A 87 1.69 15.66 19.72
CA LEU A 87 1.11 15.35 18.42
C LEU A 87 2.22 15.19 17.38
N GLY A 88 2.24 14.06 16.69
CA GLY A 88 3.21 13.75 15.65
C GLY A 88 2.86 12.49 14.87
N VAL A 89 3.78 12.01 14.05
CA VAL A 89 3.60 10.74 13.34
C VAL A 89 3.42 9.61 14.35
N PRO A 90 2.33 8.81 14.26
CA PRO A 90 2.06 7.76 15.23
C PRO A 90 3.11 6.65 15.15
N VAL A 91 3.73 6.34 16.27
CA VAL A 91 4.71 5.24 16.34
C VAL A 91 4.05 3.87 16.39
N ASN A 92 2.83 3.81 16.90
CA ASN A 92 2.03 2.59 17.04
C ASN A 92 0.55 2.84 16.76
N TRP A 93 -0.23 1.77 16.71
CA TRP A 93 -1.66 1.85 16.39
C TRP A 93 -2.50 2.51 17.48
N SER A 94 -2.07 2.53 18.75
CA SER A 94 -2.74 3.29 19.80
C SER A 94 -2.61 4.79 19.56
N ALA A 95 -1.42 5.26 19.20
CA ALA A 95 -1.22 6.66 18.83
C ALA A 95 -2.01 7.04 17.57
N TYR A 96 -2.15 6.12 16.60
CA TYR A 96 -3.01 6.32 15.43
C TYR A 96 -4.49 6.50 15.84
N GLU A 97 -4.98 5.69 16.77
CA GLU A 97 -6.34 5.81 17.31
C GLU A 97 -6.55 7.13 18.08
N ASP A 98 -5.60 7.52 18.93
CA ASP A 98 -5.64 8.79 19.66
C ASP A 98 -5.74 10.00 18.72
N ILE A 99 -4.99 9.99 17.63
CA ILE A 99 -5.04 11.04 16.60
C ILE A 99 -6.39 11.02 15.89
N ALA A 100 -6.92 9.86 15.55
CA ALA A 100 -8.24 9.73 14.93
C ALA A 100 -9.35 10.29 15.85
N GLU A 101 -9.32 9.94 17.13
CA GLU A 101 -10.23 10.46 18.14
C GLU A 101 -10.11 11.98 18.31
N PHE A 102 -8.87 12.50 18.33
CA PHE A 102 -8.61 13.91 18.55
C PHE A 102 -9.21 14.81 17.47
N PHE A 103 -9.06 14.39 16.21
CA PHE A 103 -9.53 15.22 15.10
C PHE A 103 -11.02 15.02 14.76
N THR A 104 -11.62 13.89 15.12
CA THR A 104 -13.04 13.63 14.80
C THR A 104 -13.95 14.65 15.48
N GLY A 105 -14.73 15.38 14.68
CA GLY A 105 -15.64 16.42 15.16
C GLY A 105 -14.96 17.69 15.70
N ARG A 106 -13.64 17.83 15.49
CA ARG A 106 -12.90 19.02 15.93
C ARG A 106 -13.24 20.22 15.06
N ASP A 107 -13.51 21.37 15.69
CA ASP A 107 -13.64 22.63 14.98
C ASP A 107 -12.25 23.11 14.48
N LEU A 108 -12.10 23.11 13.18
CA LEU A 108 -10.92 23.60 12.47
C LEU A 108 -11.25 24.79 11.54
N SER A 109 -12.36 25.49 11.77
CA SER A 109 -12.77 26.65 10.97
C SER A 109 -11.69 27.74 10.93
N ARG A 110 -10.92 27.92 12.02
CA ARG A 110 -9.75 28.82 12.07
C ARG A 110 -8.63 28.46 11.10
N LEU A 111 -8.61 27.23 10.61
CA LEU A 111 -7.68 26.73 9.58
C LEU A 111 -8.34 26.65 8.20
N GLY A 112 -9.53 27.25 8.05
CA GLY A 112 -10.27 27.26 6.79
C GLY A 112 -10.93 25.94 6.43
N VAL A 113 -11.15 25.04 7.40
CA VAL A 113 -11.87 23.79 7.19
C VAL A 113 -13.34 24.01 7.49
N GLU A 114 -14.19 23.71 6.51
CA GLU A 114 -15.65 23.82 6.64
C GLU A 114 -16.30 22.44 6.81
N GLY A 115 -17.39 22.40 7.60
CA GLY A 115 -18.17 21.18 7.82
C GLY A 115 -17.53 20.19 8.80
N ASP A 116 -17.99 18.95 8.74
CA ASP A 116 -17.55 17.88 9.64
C ASP A 116 -16.11 17.46 9.36
N VAL A 117 -15.33 17.33 10.43
CA VAL A 117 -13.94 16.86 10.39
C VAL A 117 -13.89 15.40 10.85
N PHE A 118 -13.18 14.58 10.11
CA PHE A 118 -12.99 13.16 10.38
C PHE A 118 -11.53 12.87 10.71
N GLY A 119 -11.33 12.10 11.76
CA GLY A 119 -10.00 11.76 12.23
C GLY A 119 -9.29 10.76 11.32
N ASN A 120 -10.05 9.96 10.58
CA ASN A 120 -9.54 8.90 9.73
C ASN A 120 -10.36 8.79 8.44
N MET A 121 -9.76 8.23 7.40
CA MET A 121 -10.47 7.74 6.22
C MET A 121 -10.12 6.28 5.98
N ASP A 122 -11.13 5.47 5.77
CA ASP A 122 -11.00 4.07 5.43
C ASP A 122 -12.13 3.66 4.48
N TYR A 123 -12.27 2.36 4.16
CA TYR A 123 -13.35 1.84 3.33
C TYR A 123 -13.81 0.48 3.85
N GLY A 124 -15.11 0.20 3.71
CA GLY A 124 -15.73 -0.97 4.34
C GLY A 124 -16.68 -1.76 3.45
N LYS A 125 -16.85 -1.39 2.19
CA LYS A 125 -17.73 -2.12 1.26
C LYS A 125 -17.25 -3.55 1.06
N LYS A 126 -18.15 -4.51 1.08
CA LYS A 126 -17.85 -5.90 0.74
C LYS A 126 -17.45 -6.02 -0.72
N ASP A 127 -16.17 -5.97 -0.97
CA ASP A 127 -15.52 -5.94 -2.28
C ASP A 127 -14.13 -6.61 -2.15
N PRO A 128 -13.54 -7.16 -3.21
CA PRO A 128 -12.20 -7.78 -3.15
C PRO A 128 -11.12 -6.89 -2.52
N SER A 129 -11.18 -5.58 -2.72
CA SER A 129 -10.22 -4.63 -2.14
C SER A 129 -10.22 -4.60 -0.61
N LEU A 130 -11.31 -4.99 0.03
CA LEU A 130 -11.38 -5.08 1.49
C LEU A 130 -10.41 -6.13 2.05
N GLY A 131 -10.13 -7.19 1.29
CA GLY A 131 -9.14 -8.20 1.66
C GLY A 131 -7.74 -7.60 1.80
N TRP A 132 -7.32 -6.74 0.89
CA TRP A 132 -6.03 -6.04 0.96
C TRP A 132 -5.90 -5.20 2.23
N ARG A 133 -6.99 -4.52 2.60
CA ARG A 133 -7.02 -3.67 3.79
C ARG A 133 -6.90 -4.47 5.09
N TYR A 134 -7.56 -5.61 5.17
CA TYR A 134 -7.59 -6.42 6.40
C TYR A 134 -6.34 -7.26 6.62
N THR A 135 -5.72 -7.75 5.57
CA THR A 135 -4.53 -8.58 5.70
C THR A 135 -3.26 -7.76 5.97
N ASP A 136 -3.18 -6.57 5.43
CA ASP A 136 -2.05 -5.65 5.55
C ASP A 136 -1.90 -5.08 6.98
N ALA A 137 -2.56 -3.96 7.24
CA ALA A 137 -2.36 -3.20 8.47
C ALA A 137 -2.80 -3.98 9.72
N TRP A 138 -3.77 -4.88 9.58
CA TRP A 138 -4.37 -5.55 10.73
C TRP A 138 -3.57 -6.72 11.23
N LEU A 139 -2.98 -7.51 10.36
CA LEU A 139 -2.08 -8.57 10.79
C LEU A 139 -0.82 -7.97 11.43
N SER A 140 -0.30 -6.88 10.88
CA SER A 140 0.82 -6.17 11.49
C SER A 140 0.47 -5.55 12.85
N MET A 141 -0.76 -5.05 13.03
CA MET A 141 -1.26 -4.52 14.30
C MET A 141 -1.24 -5.58 15.40
N ALA A 142 -1.61 -6.78 15.06
CA ALA A 142 -1.82 -7.86 16.02
C ALA A 142 -0.62 -8.80 16.16
N GLY A 143 0.48 -8.57 15.43
CA GLY A 143 1.72 -9.30 15.55
C GLY A 143 1.82 -10.57 14.73
N ALA A 144 0.90 -10.85 13.82
CA ALA A 144 1.10 -11.84 12.77
C ALA A 144 2.00 -11.24 11.67
N GLY A 145 2.84 -12.04 11.03
CA GLY A 145 3.69 -11.54 9.97
C GLY A 145 4.89 -12.42 9.67
N ASP A 146 5.83 -11.87 8.93
CA ASP A 146 7.02 -12.52 8.37
C ASP A 146 7.93 -13.23 9.38
N LYS A 147 7.90 -12.85 10.64
CA LYS A 147 8.66 -13.49 11.72
C LYS A 147 7.91 -14.66 12.35
N GLY A 148 6.80 -15.05 11.76
CA GLY A 148 5.91 -16.05 12.31
C GLY A 148 4.99 -15.49 13.38
N GLU A 149 4.06 -16.30 13.80
CA GLU A 149 3.17 -15.95 14.89
C GLU A 149 3.90 -15.92 16.24
N PRO A 150 3.45 -15.10 17.21
CA PRO A 150 3.99 -15.11 18.56
C PRO A 150 3.98 -16.49 19.24
N ASN A 151 3.11 -17.40 18.80
CA ASN A 151 3.06 -18.78 19.24
C ASN A 151 4.00 -19.75 18.50
N GLY A 152 4.81 -19.24 17.58
CA GLY A 152 5.82 -20.01 16.86
C GLY A 152 5.29 -20.85 15.70
N LEU A 153 4.08 -20.61 15.21
CA LEU A 153 3.56 -21.30 14.02
C LEU A 153 4.19 -20.75 12.75
N PRO A 154 4.60 -21.61 11.79
CA PRO A 154 5.13 -21.20 10.51
C PRO A 154 3.99 -20.73 9.59
N VAL A 155 3.73 -19.45 9.59
CA VAL A 155 2.76 -18.80 8.72
C VAL A 155 3.47 -17.75 7.86
N ASP A 156 2.91 -17.47 6.69
CA ASP A 156 3.34 -16.34 5.87
C ASP A 156 2.82 -15.01 6.45
N GLU A 157 3.15 -13.90 5.78
CA GLU A 157 2.73 -12.55 6.17
C GLU A 157 1.20 -12.34 6.18
N TRP A 158 0.45 -13.25 5.55
CA TRP A 158 -1.01 -13.24 5.51
C TRP A 158 -1.65 -14.09 6.62
N GLY A 159 -0.83 -14.73 7.45
CA GLY A 159 -1.29 -15.66 8.45
C GLY A 159 -1.72 -17.03 7.90
N ILE A 160 -1.28 -17.37 6.68
CA ILE A 160 -1.56 -18.65 6.03
C ILE A 160 -0.38 -19.58 6.26
N ARG A 161 -0.64 -20.75 6.79
CA ARG A 161 0.38 -21.80 6.90
C ARG A 161 0.68 -22.37 5.53
N VAL A 162 1.97 -22.39 5.20
CA VAL A 162 2.51 -22.99 3.96
C VAL A 162 3.42 -24.18 4.29
N ASN A 163 3.52 -25.13 3.39
CA ASN A 163 4.48 -26.22 3.47
C ASN A 163 5.82 -25.84 2.81
N GLU A 164 6.78 -26.77 2.87
CA GLU A 164 8.12 -26.63 2.26
C GLU A 164 8.11 -26.35 0.77
N ASN A 165 7.01 -26.67 0.07
CA ASN A 165 6.82 -26.39 -1.36
C ASN A 165 6.01 -25.11 -1.62
N SER A 166 5.91 -24.19 -0.64
CA SER A 166 5.13 -22.95 -0.73
C SER A 166 3.64 -23.16 -1.04
N GLN A 167 3.08 -24.31 -0.66
CA GLN A 167 1.67 -24.60 -0.87
C GLN A 167 0.86 -24.27 0.38
N PRO A 168 -0.27 -23.56 0.25
CA PRO A 168 -1.16 -23.29 1.38
C PRO A 168 -1.72 -24.60 1.98
N VAL A 169 -1.51 -24.81 3.27
CA VAL A 169 -2.02 -26.00 3.99
C VAL A 169 -3.06 -25.66 5.05
N GLY A 170 -3.17 -24.40 5.44
CA GLY A 170 -4.21 -23.96 6.37
C GLY A 170 -4.21 -22.47 6.61
N SER A 171 -5.39 -21.85 6.62
CA SER A 171 -5.57 -20.44 6.91
C SER A 171 -6.05 -20.17 8.33
N CYS A 172 -6.97 -20.99 8.85
CA CYS A 172 -7.52 -20.81 10.20
C CYS A 172 -6.67 -21.54 11.25
N VAL A 173 -6.82 -21.13 12.52
CA VAL A 173 -6.10 -21.70 13.67
C VAL A 173 -6.25 -23.22 13.75
N ALA A 174 -7.44 -23.76 13.50
CA ALA A 174 -7.68 -25.21 13.52
C ALA A 174 -6.87 -25.98 12.45
N ARG A 175 -6.32 -25.29 11.46
CA ARG A 175 -5.47 -25.85 10.40
C ARG A 175 -4.03 -25.33 10.47
N GLY A 176 -3.66 -24.69 11.59
CA GLY A 176 -2.32 -24.18 11.84
C GLY A 176 -2.01 -22.83 11.21
N GLY A 177 -3.01 -22.11 10.70
CA GLY A 177 -2.89 -20.71 10.28
C GLY A 177 -3.30 -19.74 11.39
N ALA A 178 -3.41 -18.44 11.04
CA ALA A 178 -3.65 -17.35 11.98
C ALA A 178 -4.87 -16.48 11.66
N THR A 179 -5.51 -16.66 10.52
CA THR A 179 -6.49 -15.71 9.97
C THR A 179 -7.76 -15.52 10.78
N ASN A 180 -8.04 -16.39 11.75
CA ASN A 180 -9.13 -16.26 12.72
C ASN A 180 -8.64 -16.41 14.17
N GLY A 181 -7.36 -16.20 14.41
CA GLY A 181 -6.78 -16.17 15.75
C GLY A 181 -7.14 -14.90 16.52
N PRO A 182 -6.81 -14.83 17.82
CA PRO A 182 -7.12 -13.66 18.66
C PRO A 182 -6.58 -12.36 18.07
N ALA A 183 -5.40 -12.41 17.47
CA ALA A 183 -4.75 -11.27 16.84
C ALA A 183 -5.57 -10.73 15.65
N ALA A 184 -5.97 -11.59 14.73
CA ALA A 184 -6.79 -11.20 13.58
C ALA A 184 -8.17 -10.69 14.01
N VAL A 185 -8.81 -11.33 15.00
CA VAL A 185 -10.09 -10.88 15.54
C VAL A 185 -9.96 -9.49 16.17
N TYR A 186 -8.92 -9.25 16.96
CA TYR A 186 -8.65 -7.94 17.55
C TYR A 186 -8.47 -6.87 16.45
N ALA A 187 -7.65 -7.14 15.46
CA ALA A 187 -7.38 -6.20 14.38
C ALA A 187 -8.64 -5.85 13.57
N VAL A 188 -9.43 -6.85 13.19
CA VAL A 188 -10.70 -6.63 12.45
C VAL A 188 -11.69 -5.85 13.31
N THR A 189 -11.78 -6.15 14.62
CA THR A 189 -12.64 -5.38 15.54
C THR A 189 -12.25 -3.92 15.60
N LYS A 190 -10.95 -3.63 15.74
CA LYS A 190 -10.42 -2.26 15.74
C LYS A 190 -10.72 -1.54 14.41
N ALA A 191 -10.56 -2.24 13.28
CA ALA A 191 -10.88 -1.70 11.97
C ALA A 191 -12.33 -1.21 11.87
N ILE A 192 -13.25 -2.07 12.27
CA ILE A 192 -14.69 -1.76 12.23
C ILE A 192 -15.00 -0.58 13.15
N ASP A 193 -14.43 -0.60 14.37
CA ASP A 193 -14.60 0.50 15.33
C ASP A 193 -14.12 1.84 14.77
N TRP A 194 -12.93 1.87 14.18
CA TRP A 194 -12.36 3.11 13.64
C TRP A 194 -13.12 3.60 12.40
N LEU A 195 -13.55 2.68 11.54
CA LEU A 195 -14.38 3.01 10.39
C LEU A 195 -15.70 3.67 10.82
N GLN A 196 -16.32 3.15 11.89
CA GLN A 196 -17.60 3.67 12.38
C GLN A 196 -17.47 4.96 13.19
N LYS A 197 -16.39 5.09 13.97
CA LYS A 197 -16.24 6.22 14.91
C LYS A 197 -15.56 7.43 14.29
N TYR A 198 -14.59 7.22 13.40
CA TYR A 198 -13.64 8.24 13.00
C TYR A 198 -13.63 8.55 11.51
N SER A 199 -14.28 7.74 10.68
CA SER A 199 -14.39 7.97 9.23
C SER A 199 -15.72 8.60 8.84
N PRO A 200 -15.80 9.23 7.65
CA PRO A 200 -17.08 9.70 7.13
C PRO A 200 -18.13 8.57 7.12
N PRO A 201 -19.40 8.81 7.47
CA PRO A 201 -20.42 7.75 7.53
C PRO A 201 -20.58 6.95 6.24
N ALA A 202 -20.34 7.57 5.09
CA ALA A 202 -20.39 6.91 3.77
C ALA A 202 -19.25 5.91 3.55
N ALA A 203 -18.15 6.00 4.29
CA ALA A 203 -16.95 5.18 4.13
C ALA A 203 -17.23 3.68 4.28
N ALA A 204 -18.16 3.28 5.14
CA ALA A 204 -18.57 1.90 5.32
C ALA A 204 -19.15 1.26 4.03
N GLY A 205 -19.70 2.07 3.13
CA GLY A 205 -20.23 1.64 1.83
C GLY A 205 -19.29 1.88 0.64
N MET A 206 -18.06 2.34 0.86
CA MET A 206 -17.12 2.66 -0.19
C MET A 206 -16.15 1.51 -0.47
N THR A 207 -15.78 1.37 -1.74
CA THR A 207 -14.64 0.58 -2.20
C THR A 207 -13.34 1.37 -2.04
N PHE A 208 -12.20 0.71 -2.28
CA PHE A 208 -10.90 1.35 -2.39
C PHE A 208 -10.91 2.57 -3.34
N SER A 209 -11.46 2.41 -4.54
CA SER A 209 -11.46 3.48 -5.55
C SER A 209 -12.38 4.66 -5.18
N GLU A 210 -13.45 4.41 -4.44
CA GLU A 210 -14.35 5.46 -3.97
C GLU A 210 -13.78 6.21 -2.77
N ALA A 211 -13.01 5.54 -1.93
CA ALA A 211 -12.39 6.12 -0.73
C ALA A 211 -11.17 7.01 -1.04
N GLY A 212 -10.39 6.66 -2.06
CA GLY A 212 -9.15 7.33 -2.41
C GLY A 212 -9.25 8.86 -2.59
N PRO A 213 -10.24 9.38 -3.32
CA PRO A 213 -10.41 10.82 -3.52
C PRO A 213 -10.93 11.61 -2.30
N VAL A 214 -11.47 10.94 -1.29
CA VAL A 214 -12.12 11.63 -0.15
C VAL A 214 -11.18 12.56 0.62
N PRO A 215 -9.93 12.20 0.94
CA PRO A 215 -8.99 13.09 1.64
C PRO A 215 -8.70 14.40 0.90
N ALA A 216 -8.85 14.42 -0.43
CA ALA A 216 -8.67 15.62 -1.24
C ALA A 216 -9.72 16.72 -0.95
N GLN A 217 -10.86 16.37 -0.34
CA GLN A 217 -11.90 17.30 0.09
C GLN A 217 -11.47 18.18 1.28
N GLY A 218 -10.37 17.82 1.96
CA GLY A 218 -9.73 18.65 2.96
C GLY A 218 -10.21 18.48 4.40
N ASN A 219 -11.13 17.57 4.68
CA ASN A 219 -11.76 17.38 5.98
C ASN A 219 -11.37 16.08 6.71
N VAL A 220 -10.30 15.41 6.28
CA VAL A 220 -9.76 14.20 6.90
C VAL A 220 -8.36 14.47 7.47
N ALA A 221 -8.08 13.96 8.67
CA ALA A 221 -6.80 14.19 9.36
C ALA A 221 -5.69 13.24 8.92
N GLN A 222 -6.01 11.95 8.78
CA GLN A 222 -5.05 10.91 8.44
C GLN A 222 -5.69 9.76 7.66
N GLN A 223 -4.86 8.99 6.98
CA GLN A 223 -5.27 7.77 6.27
C GLN A 223 -4.09 6.82 6.10
N MET A 224 -4.35 5.51 6.15
CA MET A 224 -3.47 4.48 5.60
C MET A 224 -3.91 4.20 4.17
N PHE A 225 -3.04 4.46 3.20
CA PHE A 225 -3.40 4.28 1.80
C PHE A 225 -2.19 4.10 0.88
N TRP A 226 -2.42 3.50 -0.28
CA TRP A 226 -1.36 3.25 -1.26
C TRP A 226 -0.90 4.55 -1.93
N TYR A 227 0.42 4.67 -2.10
CA TYR A 227 1.06 5.87 -2.63
C TYR A 227 0.38 6.41 -3.89
N THR A 228 0.32 5.61 -4.95
CA THR A 228 -0.24 6.04 -6.25
C THR A 228 -1.68 6.51 -6.16
N ALA A 229 -2.51 5.77 -5.45
CA ALA A 229 -3.94 6.09 -5.36
C ALA A 229 -4.17 7.36 -4.54
N PHE A 230 -3.32 7.64 -3.55
CA PHE A 230 -3.43 8.84 -2.73
C PHE A 230 -2.90 10.07 -3.48
N THR A 231 -1.70 10.00 -4.04
CA THR A 231 -1.06 11.15 -4.70
C THR A 231 -1.82 11.60 -5.92
N ALA A 232 -2.34 10.69 -6.73
CA ALA A 232 -3.11 11.03 -7.94
C ALA A 232 -4.35 11.88 -7.65
N ALA A 233 -4.95 11.73 -6.46
CA ALA A 233 -6.16 12.48 -6.08
C ALA A 233 -5.89 13.72 -5.23
N SER A 234 -4.70 13.86 -4.63
CA SER A 234 -4.46 14.84 -3.55
C SER A 234 -3.41 15.90 -3.89
N VAL A 235 -2.92 15.94 -5.14
CA VAL A 235 -1.89 16.91 -5.58
C VAL A 235 -2.36 17.83 -6.70
N GLU A 236 -3.65 17.79 -7.07
CA GLU A 236 -4.17 18.66 -8.13
C GLU A 236 -4.24 20.12 -7.65
N PRO A 237 -3.82 21.08 -8.48
CA PRO A 237 -3.92 22.51 -8.14
C PRO A 237 -5.36 22.94 -7.84
N GLY A 238 -5.52 23.78 -6.82
CA GLY A 238 -6.83 24.33 -6.43
C GLY A 238 -7.62 23.47 -5.44
N LEU A 239 -7.12 22.29 -5.08
CA LEU A 239 -7.75 21.50 -4.02
C LEU A 239 -7.53 22.15 -2.63
N PRO A 240 -8.48 21.97 -1.67
CA PRO A 240 -8.33 22.47 -0.30
C PRO A 240 -7.07 21.96 0.42
N VAL A 241 -6.51 20.85 -0.06
CA VAL A 241 -5.32 20.19 0.48
C VAL A 241 -4.01 20.66 -0.15
N MET A 242 -4.07 21.69 -0.99
CA MET A 242 -2.90 22.34 -1.59
C MET A 242 -2.66 23.71 -0.95
N ASN A 243 -1.38 24.06 -0.79
CA ASN A 243 -0.97 25.41 -0.43
C ASN A 243 -0.98 26.33 -1.66
N GLU A 244 -0.98 27.64 -1.45
CA GLU A 244 -0.95 28.63 -2.53
C GLU A 244 0.32 28.53 -3.39
N ASP A 245 1.42 28.08 -2.80
CA ASP A 245 2.70 27.84 -3.50
C ASP A 245 2.73 26.54 -4.32
N GLY A 246 1.62 25.79 -4.37
CA GLY A 246 1.51 24.53 -5.10
C GLY A 246 2.05 23.31 -4.34
N THR A 247 2.46 23.47 -3.08
CA THR A 247 2.88 22.31 -2.27
C THR A 247 1.69 21.64 -1.58
N PRO A 248 1.66 20.28 -1.45
CA PRO A 248 0.59 19.60 -0.77
C PRO A 248 0.65 19.79 0.76
N LYS A 249 -0.51 19.90 1.39
CA LYS A 249 -0.65 19.94 2.86
C LYS A 249 -0.51 18.55 3.49
N TRP A 250 -0.54 17.50 2.69
CA TRP A 250 -0.31 16.13 3.11
C TRP A 250 1.18 15.80 3.18
N ARG A 251 1.53 14.92 4.11
CA ARG A 251 2.85 14.28 4.16
C ARG A 251 2.66 12.79 4.38
N MET A 252 3.67 12.01 4.01
CA MET A 252 3.69 10.57 4.23
C MET A 252 4.74 10.20 5.28
N ALA A 253 4.50 9.08 5.93
CA ALA A 253 5.40 8.48 6.88
C ALA A 253 5.27 6.95 6.85
N PRO A 254 6.22 6.23 7.47
CA PRO A 254 6.07 4.79 7.66
C PRO A 254 4.81 4.47 8.47
N SER A 255 4.21 3.30 8.20
CA SER A 255 3.06 2.78 8.92
C SER A 255 3.35 2.63 10.43
N PRO A 256 2.36 2.81 11.31
CA PRO A 256 2.48 2.48 12.72
C PRO A 256 2.86 1.00 12.93
N HIS A 257 3.54 0.67 14.01
CA HIS A 257 3.82 -0.72 14.36
C HIS A 257 2.82 -1.29 15.36
N GLY A 258 2.69 -2.62 15.39
CA GLY A 258 1.89 -3.33 16.37
C GLY A 258 2.61 -3.50 17.72
N ALA A 259 1.85 -3.92 18.74
CA ALA A 259 2.35 -4.08 20.11
C ALA A 259 3.44 -5.15 20.26
N TYR A 260 3.52 -6.11 19.35
CA TYR A 260 4.50 -7.20 19.38
C TYR A 260 5.84 -6.85 18.74
N TRP A 261 5.97 -5.67 18.12
CA TRP A 261 7.15 -5.25 17.40
C TRP A 261 7.84 -4.12 18.16
N SER A 262 8.76 -4.48 19.06
CA SER A 262 9.46 -3.51 19.92
C SER A 262 10.30 -2.49 19.14
N GLU A 263 10.74 -2.82 17.93
CA GLU A 263 11.51 -1.95 17.04
C GLU A 263 10.73 -1.58 15.76
N GLY A 264 9.40 -1.76 15.79
CA GLY A 264 8.55 -1.27 14.74
C GLY A 264 8.80 -1.93 13.39
N THR A 265 8.58 -3.24 13.29
CA THR A 265 8.33 -3.79 11.95
C THR A 265 7.08 -3.09 11.42
N LYS A 266 7.33 -2.08 10.62
CA LYS A 266 6.30 -1.28 9.98
C LYS A 266 5.92 -2.00 8.69
N ILE A 267 5.26 -3.13 8.85
CA ILE A 267 4.79 -3.93 7.72
C ILE A 267 3.61 -3.17 7.13
N GLY A 268 3.75 -2.70 5.92
CA GLY A 268 2.68 -2.26 5.07
C GLY A 268 2.59 -3.18 3.88
N TYR A 269 1.40 -3.34 3.32
CA TYR A 269 1.21 -4.05 2.07
C TYR A 269 2.18 -3.52 1.02
N GLN A 270 2.89 -4.42 0.40
CA GLN A 270 3.77 -4.15 -0.73
C GLN A 270 3.44 -5.12 -1.87
N ASP A 271 3.27 -4.56 -3.05
CA ASP A 271 2.98 -5.29 -4.27
C ASP A 271 3.62 -4.56 -5.45
N ALA A 272 3.80 -5.25 -6.55
CA ALA A 272 4.19 -4.65 -7.82
C ALA A 272 3.08 -4.87 -8.85
N GLY A 273 2.47 -3.78 -9.31
CA GLY A 273 1.71 -3.80 -10.55
C GLY A 273 2.67 -4.18 -11.67
N ALA A 274 2.33 -5.20 -12.44
CA ALA A 274 3.29 -5.78 -13.36
C ALA A 274 2.66 -6.25 -14.67
N TRP A 275 3.42 -6.19 -15.75
CA TRP A 275 3.03 -6.67 -17.07
C TRP A 275 3.24 -8.18 -17.16
N THR A 276 2.17 -8.90 -17.48
CA THR A 276 2.16 -10.36 -17.64
C THR A 276 1.82 -10.72 -19.08
N ILE A 277 2.59 -11.60 -19.69
CA ILE A 277 2.30 -12.17 -21.01
C ILE A 277 1.82 -13.60 -20.81
N LEU A 278 0.63 -13.92 -21.27
CA LEU A 278 0.06 -15.25 -21.11
C LEU A 278 0.75 -16.26 -22.04
N ASN A 279 0.91 -17.50 -21.61
CA ASN A 279 1.46 -18.57 -22.44
C ASN A 279 0.63 -18.87 -23.70
N SER A 280 -0.68 -18.60 -23.65
CA SER A 280 -1.58 -18.76 -24.80
C SER A 280 -1.45 -17.65 -25.86
N THR A 281 -0.68 -16.57 -25.56
CA THR A 281 -0.49 -15.46 -26.51
C THR A 281 0.43 -15.91 -27.66
N PRO A 282 0.02 -15.74 -28.94
CA PRO A 282 0.88 -16.01 -30.09
C PRO A 282 2.20 -15.21 -30.01
N VAL A 283 3.28 -15.77 -30.55
CA VAL A 283 4.65 -15.21 -30.40
C VAL A 283 4.75 -13.79 -30.94
N ASP A 284 4.18 -13.50 -32.12
CA ASP A 284 4.17 -12.16 -32.73
C ASP A 284 3.48 -11.11 -31.85
N ARG A 285 2.36 -11.48 -31.25
CA ARG A 285 1.64 -10.61 -30.29
C ARG A 285 2.38 -10.49 -28.98
N ALA A 286 3.00 -11.56 -28.50
CA ALA A 286 3.83 -11.54 -27.31
C ALA A 286 5.06 -10.63 -27.49
N GLN A 287 5.68 -10.63 -28.70
CA GLN A 287 6.77 -9.71 -29.03
C GLN A 287 6.31 -8.25 -29.02
N ALA A 288 5.14 -7.95 -29.57
CA ALA A 288 4.56 -6.59 -29.54
C ALA A 288 4.24 -6.14 -28.10
N ALA A 289 3.64 -7.02 -27.28
CA ALA A 289 3.35 -6.76 -25.88
C ALA A 289 4.64 -6.54 -25.07
N TRP A 290 5.69 -7.31 -25.35
CA TRP A 290 6.99 -7.17 -24.70
C TRP A 290 7.68 -5.84 -25.03
N LEU A 291 7.64 -5.39 -26.29
CA LEU A 291 8.12 -4.07 -26.67
C LEU A 291 7.37 -2.96 -25.93
N TYR A 292 6.04 -3.07 -25.83
CA TYR A 292 5.23 -2.11 -25.10
C TYR A 292 5.57 -2.08 -23.59
N ALA A 293 5.66 -3.24 -22.95
CA ALA A 293 6.00 -3.34 -21.53
C ALA A 293 7.38 -2.71 -21.24
N GLN A 294 8.38 -2.98 -22.07
CA GLN A 294 9.70 -2.34 -21.94
C GLN A 294 9.67 -0.85 -22.15
N PHE A 295 8.84 -0.36 -23.07
CA PHE A 295 8.70 1.08 -23.31
C PHE A 295 8.11 1.79 -22.10
N VAL A 296 6.96 1.30 -21.57
CA VAL A 296 6.26 1.97 -20.46
C VAL A 296 7.00 1.88 -19.13
N THR A 297 7.94 0.93 -19.01
CA THR A 297 8.80 0.75 -17.82
C THR A 297 10.22 1.27 -18.04
N SER A 298 10.49 1.94 -19.16
CA SER A 298 11.80 2.53 -19.43
C SER A 298 12.13 3.66 -18.45
N LYS A 299 13.41 3.88 -18.15
CA LYS A 299 13.88 4.92 -17.20
C LYS A 299 13.26 6.28 -17.47
N THR A 300 13.23 6.71 -18.73
CA THR A 300 12.64 8.02 -19.11
C THR A 300 11.14 8.09 -18.88
N VAL A 301 10.40 7.03 -19.18
CA VAL A 301 8.95 7.00 -18.95
C VAL A 301 8.63 6.90 -17.47
N ASP A 302 9.41 6.15 -16.70
CA ASP A 302 9.24 6.00 -15.27
C ASP A 302 9.39 7.35 -14.52
N VAL A 303 10.42 8.14 -14.84
CA VAL A 303 10.56 9.51 -14.33
C VAL A 303 9.35 10.38 -14.70
N LYS A 304 8.84 10.30 -15.94
CA LYS A 304 7.66 11.07 -16.34
C LYS A 304 6.39 10.64 -15.59
N LYS A 305 6.22 9.34 -15.34
CA LYS A 305 5.12 8.82 -14.52
C LYS A 305 5.18 9.37 -13.10
N SER A 306 6.36 9.41 -12.50
CA SER A 306 6.53 9.94 -11.13
C SER A 306 6.12 11.41 -11.01
N HIS A 307 6.39 12.23 -12.03
CA HIS A 307 6.00 13.66 -12.05
C HIS A 307 4.47 13.89 -12.07
N VAL A 308 3.68 12.90 -12.47
CA VAL A 308 2.22 12.99 -12.46
C VAL A 308 1.59 12.20 -11.31
N GLY A 309 2.39 11.87 -10.29
CA GLY A 309 1.93 11.21 -9.06
C GLY A 309 1.78 9.70 -9.13
N LEU A 310 2.20 9.06 -10.23
CA LEU A 310 2.26 7.60 -10.31
C LEU A 310 3.51 7.07 -9.58
N THR A 311 3.42 5.88 -9.02
CA THR A 311 4.58 5.26 -8.36
C THR A 311 5.62 4.88 -9.39
N PHE A 312 6.86 5.23 -9.11
CA PHE A 312 8.01 4.81 -9.89
C PHE A 312 8.37 3.34 -9.59
N ILE A 313 9.07 2.73 -10.53
CA ILE A 313 9.52 1.32 -10.43
C ILE A 313 11.02 1.14 -10.61
N ARG A 314 11.74 2.23 -10.83
CA ARG A 314 13.18 2.23 -11.06
C ARG A 314 13.93 2.90 -9.92
N GLU A 315 15.02 2.29 -9.44
CA GLU A 315 15.91 2.93 -8.46
C GLU A 315 16.53 4.20 -9.04
N SER A 316 16.88 4.19 -10.31
CA SER A 316 17.42 5.36 -11.01
C SER A 316 16.47 6.55 -11.07
N THR A 317 15.15 6.34 -10.96
CA THR A 317 14.17 7.45 -10.86
C THR A 317 14.33 8.24 -9.58
N ILE A 318 14.59 7.57 -8.44
CA ILE A 318 14.83 8.24 -7.14
C ILE A 318 16.08 9.12 -7.18
N GLN A 319 17.05 8.76 -8.01
CA GLN A 319 18.33 9.47 -8.15
C GLN A 319 18.29 10.56 -9.22
N ASP A 320 17.19 10.66 -9.98
CA ASP A 320 17.04 11.67 -11.01
C ASP A 320 16.86 13.06 -10.37
N LYS A 321 17.60 14.05 -10.88
CA LYS A 321 17.57 15.42 -10.34
C LYS A 321 16.24 16.14 -10.54
N SER A 322 15.39 15.64 -11.41
CA SER A 322 14.06 16.18 -11.67
C SER A 322 12.96 15.52 -10.79
N PHE A 323 13.32 14.43 -10.08
CA PHE A 323 12.45 13.78 -9.10
C PHE A 323 12.43 14.54 -7.77
#